data_95d5582494f1e25fb10ad4225fbfd02d
#
_entry.id   95d5582494f1e25fb10ad4225fbfd02d
#
_cell.length_a   1.000
_cell.length_b   1.000
_cell.length_c   1.000
_cell.angle_alpha   90.00
_cell.angle_beta   90.00
_cell.angle_gamma   90.00
#
_symmetry.space_group_name_H-M   'P 1'
#
loop_
_entity.id
_entity.type
_entity.pdbx_description
1 polymer ?
#
loop_
_entity_poly.entity_id
_entity_poly.type
_entity_poly.pdbx_seq_one_letter_code
_entity_poly.pdbx_strand_id
1 'polypeptide(L)' 'MKNRLKVLRAERDWSQADLAIRLDVSRQSVNAIETGKYDPSLPLAFRIAALFGMPIEAIFEETDA' A
#
# COMPACT_ATOMS: atom_id res chain seq x y z
N MET A 1 -10.16 2.54 3.00
CA MET A 1 -9.30 2.42 4.21
C MET A 1 -8.19 3.43 4.12
N LYS A 2 -7.98 4.19 5.18
CA LYS A 2 -6.87 5.14 5.22
C LYS A 2 -5.55 4.41 5.34
N ASN A 3 -4.54 4.94 4.70
CA ASN A 3 -3.22 4.30 4.78
C ASN A 3 -2.12 5.32 4.49
N ARG A 4 -0.88 4.93 4.77
CA ARG A 4 0.30 5.75 4.56
C ARG A 4 1.10 5.30 3.35
N LEU A 5 0.50 4.54 2.46
CA LEU A 5 1.23 3.93 1.35
C LEU A 5 1.87 4.99 0.45
N LYS A 6 1.15 6.06 0.15
CA LYS A 6 1.69 7.13 -0.69
C LYS A 6 2.91 7.79 -0.05
N VAL A 7 2.84 8.04 1.26
CA VAL A 7 3.95 8.66 2.00
C VAL A 7 5.15 7.73 2.01
N LEU A 8 4.92 6.45 2.32
CA LEU A 8 6.01 5.47 2.38
C LEU A 8 6.68 5.30 1.03
N ARG A 9 5.89 5.31 -0.03
CA ARG A 9 6.41 5.23 -1.39
C ARG A 9 7.27 6.46 -1.71
N ALA A 10 6.75 7.64 -1.38
CA ALA A 10 7.46 8.89 -1.65
C ALA A 10 8.79 8.96 -0.89
N GLU A 11 8.83 8.43 0.32
CA GLU A 11 10.05 8.42 1.12
C GLU A 11 11.16 7.60 0.46
N ARG A 12 10.79 6.68 -0.42
CA ARG A 12 11.74 5.84 -1.14
C ARG A 12 11.95 6.29 -2.58
N ASP A 13 11.36 7.45 -2.95
CA ASP A 13 11.42 7.96 -4.32
C ASP A 13 10.86 6.96 -5.34
N TRP A 14 9.86 6.21 -4.95
CA TRP A 14 9.20 5.27 -5.87
C TRP A 14 7.97 5.92 -6.47
N SER A 15 7.79 5.74 -7.80
CA SER A 15 6.54 6.06 -8.45
C SER A 15 5.49 4.98 -8.12
N GLN A 16 4.23 5.23 -8.47
CA GLN A 16 3.22 4.19 -8.34
C GLN A 16 3.58 2.97 -9.17
N ALA A 17 4.15 3.18 -10.35
CA ALA A 17 4.59 2.07 -11.20
C ALA A 17 5.71 1.28 -10.55
N ASP A 18 6.66 1.95 -9.89
CA ASP A 18 7.73 1.27 -9.18
C ASP A 18 7.18 0.39 -8.06
N LEU A 19 6.24 0.92 -7.29
CA LEU A 19 5.64 0.16 -6.20
C LEU A 19 4.84 -1.03 -6.75
N ALA A 20 4.12 -0.82 -7.85
CA ALA A 20 3.33 -1.88 -8.47
C ALA A 20 4.21 -3.06 -8.87
N ILE A 21 5.37 -2.78 -9.47
CA ILE A 21 6.31 -3.82 -9.85
C ILE A 21 6.77 -4.61 -8.62
N ARG A 22 7.11 -3.90 -7.55
CA ARG A 22 7.61 -4.55 -6.33
C ARG A 22 6.55 -5.40 -5.64
N LEU A 23 5.29 -5.03 -5.80
CA LEU A 23 4.18 -5.78 -5.20
C LEU A 23 3.56 -6.80 -6.16
N ASP A 24 4.01 -6.79 -7.43
CA ASP A 24 3.47 -7.68 -8.46
C ASP A 24 1.97 -7.45 -8.66
N VAL A 25 1.58 -6.19 -8.75
CA VAL A 25 0.19 -5.82 -9.03
C VAL A 25 0.20 -4.71 -10.09
N SER A 26 -0.98 -4.31 -10.57
CA SER A 26 -1.06 -3.23 -11.54
C SER A 26 -0.88 -1.88 -10.86
N ARG A 27 -0.46 -0.87 -11.65
CA ARG A 27 -0.38 0.49 -11.15
C ARG A 27 -1.74 1.00 -10.71
N GLN A 28 -2.81 0.59 -11.43
CA GLN A 28 -4.16 0.97 -11.07
C GLN A 28 -4.53 0.45 -9.68
N SER A 29 -4.08 -0.76 -9.33
CA SER A 29 -4.31 -1.31 -8.01
C SER A 29 -3.63 -0.48 -6.93
N VAL A 30 -2.38 -0.06 -7.19
CA VAL A 30 -1.67 0.81 -6.25
C VAL A 30 -2.44 2.11 -6.05
N ASN A 31 -2.86 2.75 -7.15
CA ASN A 31 -3.59 4.00 -7.05
C ASN A 31 -4.91 3.82 -6.29
N ALA A 32 -5.64 2.75 -6.56
CA ALA A 32 -6.91 2.49 -5.88
C ALA A 32 -6.71 2.28 -4.37
N ILE A 33 -5.63 1.62 -3.98
CA ILE A 33 -5.33 1.42 -2.56
C ILE A 33 -4.96 2.77 -1.93
N GLU A 34 -4.09 3.55 -2.58
CA GLU A 34 -3.64 4.83 -2.03
C GLU A 34 -4.78 5.82 -1.84
N THR A 35 -5.76 5.77 -2.72
CA THR A 35 -6.90 6.69 -2.64
C THR A 35 -8.03 6.17 -1.73
N GLY A 36 -7.87 4.97 -1.18
CA GLY A 36 -8.88 4.40 -0.29
C GLY A 36 -10.07 3.79 -0.98
N LYS A 37 -10.03 3.68 -2.31
CA LYS A 37 -11.14 3.09 -3.06
C LYS A 37 -11.15 1.58 -3.03
N TYR A 38 -10.05 0.97 -2.67
CA TYR A 38 -9.89 -0.47 -2.71
C TYR A 38 -9.02 -0.90 -1.54
N ASP A 39 -9.48 -1.85 -0.78
CA ASP A 39 -8.70 -2.40 0.33
C ASP A 39 -7.94 -3.62 -0.18
N PRO A 40 -6.64 -3.72 0.12
CA PRO A 40 -5.87 -4.87 -0.37
C PRO A 40 -6.34 -6.16 0.27
N SER A 41 -6.19 -7.27 -0.48
CA SER A 41 -6.41 -8.59 0.10
C SER A 41 -5.41 -8.79 1.24
N LEU A 42 -5.70 -9.73 2.12
CA LEU A 42 -4.79 -10.01 3.22
C LEU A 42 -3.41 -10.43 2.72
N PRO A 43 -3.28 -11.32 1.73
CA PRO A 43 -1.95 -11.64 1.21
C PRO A 43 -1.21 -10.42 0.67
N LEU A 44 -1.90 -9.51 -0.01
CA LEU A 44 -1.27 -8.30 -0.52
C LEU A 44 -0.86 -7.38 0.62
N ALA A 45 -1.70 -7.26 1.65
CA ALA A 45 -1.35 -6.44 2.82
C ALA A 45 -0.09 -6.96 3.50
N PHE A 46 0.06 -8.27 3.61
CA PHE A 46 1.28 -8.86 4.17
C PHE A 46 2.50 -8.57 3.30
N ARG A 47 2.34 -8.60 1.97
CA ARG A 47 3.46 -8.26 1.08
C ARG A 47 3.87 -6.80 1.22
N ILE A 48 2.89 -5.92 1.36
CA ILE A 48 3.15 -4.50 1.57
C ILE A 48 3.92 -4.30 2.89
N ALA A 49 3.46 -4.95 3.95
CA ALA A 49 4.12 -4.86 5.25
C ALA A 49 5.57 -5.35 5.16
N ALA A 50 5.79 -6.48 4.50
CA ALA A 50 7.12 -7.04 4.35
C ALA A 50 8.03 -6.11 3.53
N LEU A 51 7.49 -5.51 2.46
CA LEU A 51 8.26 -4.62 1.61
C LEU A 51 8.76 -3.41 2.37
N PHE A 52 7.93 -2.83 3.22
CA PHE A 52 8.31 -1.64 3.98
C PHE A 52 8.90 -1.97 5.35
N GLY A 53 8.93 -3.24 5.73
CA GLY A 53 9.49 -3.64 7.02
C GLY A 53 8.70 -3.10 8.21
N MET A 54 7.39 -3.01 8.07
CA MET A 54 6.49 -2.43 9.08
C MET A 54 5.31 -3.34 9.31
N PRO A 55 4.72 -3.32 10.51
CA PRO A 55 3.50 -4.09 10.70
C PRO A 55 2.34 -3.46 9.90
N ILE A 56 1.36 -4.26 9.56
CA ILE A 56 0.19 -3.81 8.78
C ILE A 56 -0.46 -2.61 9.46
N GLU A 57 -0.59 -2.65 10.78
CA GLU A 57 -1.27 -1.58 11.53
C GLU A 57 -0.52 -0.25 11.48
N ALA A 58 0.76 -0.27 11.16
CA ALA A 58 1.52 0.97 11.00
C ALA A 58 1.32 1.58 9.62
N ILE A 59 0.79 0.81 8.66
CA ILE A 59 0.58 1.26 7.29
C ILE A 59 -0.89 1.60 7.05
N PHE A 60 -1.80 0.74 7.50
CA PHE A 60 -3.23 0.88 7.27
C PHE A 60 -3.95 1.25 8.56
N GLU A 61 -4.88 2.21 8.46
CA GLU A 61 -5.71 2.57 9.60
C GLU A 61 -7.07 1.98 9.40
N GLU A 62 -7.56 1.31 10.47
CA GLU A 62 -8.89 0.81 10.44
C GLU A 62 -9.80 2.02 10.61
N THR A 63 -10.61 2.29 9.61
CA THR A 63 -11.55 3.36 9.71
C THR A 63 -12.80 2.77 10.23
N ASP A 64 -13.17 2.89 11.42
CA ASP A 64 -14.23 2.30 11.91
C ASP A 64 -15.34 2.86 11.62
N ALA A 65 -16.06 2.29 11.61
CA ALA A 65 -17.29 2.61 11.28
C ALA A 65 -18.06 3.12 12.29
#